data_0cdcbb6a0b59e7991667a569a44e4257
#
_entry.id   0cdcbb6a0b59e7991667a569a44e4257
#
_cell.length_a   1.000
_cell.length_b   1.000
_cell.length_c   1.000
_cell.angle_alpha   90.00
_cell.angle_beta   90.00
_cell.angle_gamma   90.00
#
_symmetry.space_group_name_H-M   'P 1'
#
loop_
_entity.id
_entity.type
_entity.pdbx_description
1 polymer ?
#
loop_
_entity_poly.entity_id
_entity_poly.type
_entity_poly.pdbx_seq_one_letter_code
_entity_poly.pdbx_strand_id
1 'polypeptide(L)'
;MTTRTRRESVSFARPFRINGVDRELPAGAYEVITDEEMIEGLSFASFRRVATMIMVPAPRGSAMEMISIDPADLGDAQRLDADAGT
;
A
#
# COMPACT_ATOMS: atom_id res chain seq x y z
N MET A 1 -9.68 22.74 -2.13
CA MET A 1 -9.45 21.46 -1.47
C MET A 1 -8.03 21.01 -1.75
N THR A 2 -7.30 20.60 -0.74
CA THR A 2 -5.88 20.24 -0.88
C THR A 2 -5.72 18.74 -0.69
N THR A 3 -5.13 18.08 -1.67
CA THR A 3 -4.80 16.67 -1.61
C THR A 3 -3.28 16.54 -1.64
N ARG A 4 -2.74 15.66 -0.81
CA ARG A 4 -1.32 15.35 -0.86
C ARG A 4 -1.14 13.84 -1.08
N THR A 5 -0.07 13.50 -1.78
CA THR A 5 0.27 12.12 -2.06
C THR A 5 1.57 11.78 -1.34
N ARG A 6 1.56 10.71 -0.57
CA ARG A 6 2.77 10.18 0.09
C ARG A 6 3.16 8.87 -0.59
N ARG A 7 4.45 8.70 -0.75
CA ARG A 7 5.02 7.46 -1.31
C ARG A 7 5.98 6.88 -0.29
N GLU A 8 5.87 5.57 -0.09
CA GLU A 8 6.81 4.87 0.81
C GLU A 8 7.11 3.49 0.25
N SER A 9 8.25 2.95 0.63
CA SER A 9 8.65 1.61 0.23
C SER A 9 8.41 0.66 1.38
N VAL A 10 7.77 -0.49 1.08
CA VAL A 10 7.60 -1.57 2.04
C VAL A 10 8.31 -2.80 1.49
N SER A 11 8.91 -3.61 2.37
CA SER A 11 9.67 -4.78 1.96
C SER A 11 9.07 -6.03 2.57
N PHE A 12 9.03 -7.10 1.76
CA PHE A 12 8.57 -8.42 2.18
C PHE A 12 9.72 -9.41 2.00
N ALA A 13 10.03 -10.13 3.05
CA ALA A 13 11.10 -11.14 3.02
C ALA A 13 10.65 -12.43 2.32
N ARG A 14 9.35 -12.65 2.19
CA ARG A 14 8.76 -13.86 1.63
C ARG A 14 7.68 -13.52 0.63
N PRO A 15 7.34 -14.44 -0.30
CA PRO A 15 6.14 -14.26 -1.12
C PRO A 15 4.91 -14.08 -0.23
N PHE A 16 4.00 -13.24 -0.66
CA PHE A 16 2.84 -12.86 0.17
C PHE A 16 1.59 -12.67 -0.66
N ARG A 17 0.46 -12.70 0.03
CA ARG A 17 -0.83 -12.35 -0.54
C ARG A 17 -1.39 -11.15 0.22
N ILE A 18 -2.07 -10.28 -0.49
CA ILE A 18 -2.75 -9.14 0.08
C ILE A 18 -4.15 -9.05 -0.52
N ASN A 19 -5.13 -8.78 0.33
CA ASN A 19 -6.49 -8.63 -0.13
C ASN A 19 -6.59 -7.46 -1.12
N GLY A 20 -7.27 -7.64 -2.24
CA GLY A 20 -7.32 -6.68 -3.32
C GLY A 20 -6.43 -7.04 -4.50
N VAL A 21 -5.45 -7.91 -4.30
CA VAL A 21 -4.62 -8.48 -5.37
C VAL A 21 -4.97 -9.95 -5.52
N ASP A 22 -5.25 -10.37 -6.73
CA ASP A 22 -5.80 -11.70 -7.03
C ASP A 22 -4.76 -12.80 -7.16
N ARG A 23 -3.52 -12.54 -6.79
CA ARG A 23 -2.41 -13.48 -6.93
C ARG A 23 -1.38 -13.32 -5.84
N GLU A 24 -0.55 -14.32 -5.66
CA GLU A 24 0.61 -14.23 -4.78
C GLU A 24 1.65 -13.31 -5.40
N LEU A 25 2.25 -12.47 -4.58
CA LEU A 25 3.30 -11.55 -4.99
C LEU A 25 4.66 -12.03 -4.48
N PRO A 26 5.72 -11.89 -5.26
CA PRO A 26 7.05 -12.31 -4.83
C PRO A 26 7.60 -11.43 -3.71
N ALA A 27 8.56 -11.96 -2.97
CA ALA A 27 9.32 -11.18 -2.00
C ALA A 27 10.02 -10.01 -2.69
N GLY A 28 10.20 -8.93 -1.97
CA GLY A 28 10.89 -7.75 -2.50
C GLY A 28 10.32 -6.46 -1.94
N ALA A 29 10.74 -5.33 -2.52
CA ALA A 29 10.30 -4.01 -2.14
C ALA A 29 9.16 -3.55 -3.05
N TYR A 30 8.16 -2.93 -2.45
CA TYR A 30 6.98 -2.44 -3.16
C TYR A 30 6.73 -0.99 -2.79
N GLU A 31 6.34 -0.19 -3.75
CA GLU A 31 5.95 1.20 -3.51
C GLU A 31 4.48 1.24 -3.12
N VAL A 32 4.20 1.93 -2.01
CA VAL A 32 2.84 2.18 -1.54
C VAL A 32 2.58 3.67 -1.64
N ILE A 33 1.46 4.00 -2.26
CA ILE A 33 1.06 5.38 -2.51
C ILE A 33 -0.19 5.66 -1.69
N THR A 34 -0.14 6.70 -0.86
CA THR A 34 -1.27 7.10 -0.03
C THR A 34 -1.69 8.51 -0.40
N ASP A 35 -2.94 8.65 -0.80
CA ASP A 35 -3.55 9.96 -1.03
C ASP A 35 -4.26 10.40 0.23
N GLU A 36 -4.04 11.64 0.63
CA GLU A 36 -4.65 12.24 1.81
C GLU A 36 -5.30 13.55 1.43
N GLU A 37 -6.43 13.85 2.05
CA GLU A 37 -7.20 15.04 1.81
C GLU A 37 -7.22 15.90 3.07
N MET A 38 -7.04 17.21 2.90
CA MET A 38 -7.09 18.13 4.03
C MET A 38 -8.53 18.26 4.53
N ILE A 39 -8.70 18.13 5.84
CA ILE A 39 -9.99 18.33 6.51
C ILE A 39 -10.13 19.81 6.80
N GLU A 40 -11.13 20.44 6.22
CA GLU A 40 -11.42 21.85 6.41
C GLU A 40 -12.33 22.08 7.63
N GLY A 41 -12.36 23.31 8.10
CA GLY A 41 -13.24 23.70 9.22
C GLY A 41 -12.66 23.43 10.59
N LEU A 42 -11.43 22.94 10.68
CA LEU A 42 -10.72 22.74 11.93
C LEU A 42 -9.83 23.93 12.24
N SER A 43 -9.55 24.16 13.52
CA SER A 43 -8.63 25.21 13.94
C SER A 43 -7.17 24.90 13.64
N PHE A 44 -6.87 23.71 13.17
CA PHE A 44 -5.53 23.28 12.75
C PHE A 44 -5.64 22.46 11.48
N ALA A 45 -4.56 22.42 10.70
CA ALA A 45 -4.52 21.60 9.49
C ALA A 45 -4.48 20.12 9.86
N SER A 46 -5.38 19.35 9.26
CA SER A 46 -5.45 17.90 9.46
C SER A 46 -5.72 17.23 8.13
N PHE A 47 -5.20 16.02 7.97
CA PHE A 47 -5.38 15.24 6.74
C PHE A 47 -6.01 13.90 7.09
N ARG A 48 -6.87 13.43 6.19
CA ARG A 48 -7.41 12.07 6.27
C ARG A 48 -6.99 11.28 5.05
N ARG A 49 -6.78 9.99 5.23
CA ARG A 49 -6.46 9.08 4.15
C ARG A 49 -7.73 8.82 3.33
N VAL A 50 -7.64 9.00 2.03
CA VAL A 50 -8.77 8.76 1.12
C VAL A 50 -8.50 7.62 0.17
N ALA A 51 -7.25 7.25 -0.08
CA ALA A 51 -6.91 6.11 -0.94
C ALA A 51 -5.53 5.58 -0.59
N THR A 52 -5.37 4.28 -0.69
CA THR A 52 -4.07 3.59 -0.57
C THR A 52 -3.93 2.65 -1.75
N MET A 53 -2.78 2.68 -2.40
CA MET A 53 -2.50 1.88 -3.59
C MET A 53 -1.13 1.24 -3.46
N ILE A 54 -0.99 0.04 -4.02
CA ILE A 54 0.29 -0.64 -4.09
C ILE A 54 0.67 -0.84 -5.55
N MET A 55 1.94 -0.60 -5.87
CA MET A 55 2.49 -0.87 -7.20
C MET A 55 3.01 -2.29 -7.24
N VAL A 56 2.47 -3.10 -8.12
CA VAL A 56 2.84 -4.52 -8.23
C VAL A 56 3.19 -4.86 -9.67
N PRO A 57 4.05 -5.87 -9.91
CA PRO A 57 4.32 -6.33 -11.26
C PRO A 57 3.04 -6.90 -11.89
N ALA A 58 2.81 -6.57 -13.15
CA ALA A 58 1.72 -7.17 -13.91
C ALA A 58 1.95 -8.69 -14.03
N PRO A 59 0.88 -9.50 -14.24
CA PRO A 59 1.04 -10.94 -14.37
C PRO A 59 1.93 -11.34 -15.54
N ARG A 60 2.02 -10.47 -16.56
CA ARG A 60 2.83 -10.72 -17.75
C ARG A 60 3.57 -9.47 -18.15
N GLY A 61 4.78 -9.66 -18.69
CA GLY A 61 5.61 -8.57 -19.19
C GLY A 61 6.28 -7.79 -18.06
N SER A 62 6.73 -6.58 -18.38
CA SER A 62 7.48 -5.73 -17.46
C SER A 62 6.67 -4.56 -16.92
N ALA A 63 5.38 -4.50 -17.25
CA ALA A 63 4.51 -3.41 -16.77
C ALA A 63 4.25 -3.54 -15.28
N MET A 64 3.95 -2.40 -14.65
CA MET A 64 3.52 -2.34 -13.26
C MET A 64 2.05 -1.98 -13.21
N GLU A 65 1.35 -2.52 -12.22
CA GLU A 65 -0.04 -2.18 -11.95
C GLU A 65 -0.16 -1.45 -10.63
N MET A 66 -1.00 -0.42 -10.60
CA MET A 66 -1.35 0.29 -9.37
C MET A 66 -2.71 -0.21 -8.91
N ILE A 67 -2.75 -0.88 -7.75
CA ILE A 67 -3.95 -1.55 -7.26
C ILE A 67 -4.37 -0.92 -5.95
N SER A 68 -5.64 -0.54 -5.85
CA SER A 68 -6.22 -0.03 -4.60
C SER A 68 -6.31 -1.14 -3.56
N ILE A 69 -5.86 -0.85 -2.36
CA ILE A 69 -5.90 -1.78 -1.24
C ILE A 69 -6.40 -1.07 0.02
N ASP A 70 -6.83 -1.86 0.99
CA ASP A 70 -7.13 -1.36 2.33
C ASP A 70 -5.83 -1.31 3.14
N PRO A 71 -5.51 -0.19 3.79
CA PRO A 71 -4.29 -0.12 4.63
C PRO A 71 -4.24 -1.18 5.73
N ALA A 72 -5.39 -1.62 6.23
CA ALA A 72 -5.44 -2.70 7.23
C ALA A 72 -4.93 -4.02 6.63
N ASP A 73 -5.28 -4.30 5.37
CA ASP A 73 -4.81 -5.49 4.67
C ASP A 73 -3.30 -5.45 4.44
N LEU A 74 -2.76 -4.28 4.16
CA LEU A 74 -1.31 -4.10 4.03
C LEU A 74 -0.62 -4.39 5.38
N GLY A 75 -1.15 -3.86 6.47
CA GLY A 75 -0.62 -4.10 7.80
C GLY A 75 -0.67 -5.58 8.18
N ASP A 76 -1.74 -6.27 7.81
CA ASP A 76 -1.87 -7.72 8.06
C ASP A 76 -0.82 -8.51 7.28
N ALA A 77 -0.61 -8.18 6.01
CA ALA A 77 0.40 -8.84 5.19
C ALA A 77 1.81 -8.62 5.75
N GLN A 78 2.10 -7.42 6.22
CA GLN A 78 3.39 -7.11 6.84
C GLN A 78 3.61 -7.89 8.13
N ARG A 79 2.58 -8.04 8.96
CA ARG A 79 2.66 -8.82 10.20
C ARG A 79 2.90 -10.30 9.92
N LEU A 80 2.19 -10.86 8.94
CA LEU A 80 2.38 -12.25 8.56
C LEU A 80 3.79 -12.49 8.05
N ASP A 81 4.35 -11.57 7.29
CA ASP A 81 5.72 -11.67 6.80
C ASP A 81 6.72 -11.65 7.95
N ALA A 82 6.55 -10.75 8.90
CA ALA A 82 7.42 -10.64 10.06
C ALA A 82 7.33 -11.88 10.95
N ASP A 83 6.12 -12.38 11.19
CA ASP A 83 5.90 -13.57 12.03
C ASP A 83 6.49 -14.82 11.39
N ALA A 84 6.38 -14.96 10.08
CA ALA A 84 6.93 -16.09 9.35
C ALA A 84 8.47 -16.11 9.35
N GLY A 85 9.08 -14.94 9.59
CA GLY A 85 10.54 -14.81 9.65
C GLY A 85 11.18 -15.19 10.99
N THR A 86 10.38 -15.47 12.01
CA THR A 86 10.89 -15.81 13.36
C THR A 86 10.93 -17.29 13.62
#